data_2ab8e7fa019ed5759fbfaf193d88af28
#
_entry.id   2ab8e7fa019ed5759fbfaf193d88af28
#
_cell.length_a   1.000
_cell.length_b   1.000
_cell.length_c   1.000
_cell.angle_alpha   90.00
_cell.angle_beta   90.00
_cell.angle_gamma   90.00
#
_symmetry.space_group_name_H-M   'P 1'
#
loop_
_entity.id
_entity.type
_entity.pdbx_description
1 polymer ?
#
loop_
_entity_poly.entity_id
_entity_poly.type
_entity_poly.pdbx_seq_one_letter_code
_entity_poly.pdbx_strand_id
1 'polypeptide(L)'
;MGMTDVVSTVAGLSMAPQREQGPPLAYEDLLAMRRQVEAQGMTLSVIEGYQLSDRITLGMPGRDDDIASVCQSIVNMGRAGIPVYCYNFMAVFNWLRTAFDMPGRGGALVTQFDARDPAARALTYAGETTDEQMWANLAYFLHRVMPVAEAAGVKLALHPDDPPMSPVRGLARILRDVAAFDRVLEMAPSSSNGITLCQGNFAAMPGVNIPDAIRHFGRRNKIFFAHFRDIRGSVPLFEETFHDEGKTDMFEAMKAYHDIGYDGPLRPDHNPTMEGERNDEPGYMIRGQIFAVGYMKGLIQAVRSQTQPSLVS
;
A
#
# COMPACT_ATOMS: atom_id res chain seq x y z
N MET A 1 1.63 -22.85 4.79
CA MET A 1 1.65 -22.10 3.51
C MET A 1 3.04 -21.57 3.17
N GLY A 2 4.00 -21.53 4.10
CA GLY A 2 5.38 -21.08 3.88
C GLY A 2 5.50 -19.57 3.65
N MET A 3 4.68 -18.80 4.33
CA MET A 3 4.86 -17.37 4.50
C MET A 3 6.03 -17.12 5.45
N THR A 4 6.81 -16.09 5.18
CA THR A 4 7.99 -15.72 5.96
C THR A 4 7.80 -14.41 6.72
N ASP A 5 6.91 -13.56 6.19
CA ASP A 5 6.70 -12.20 6.63
C ASP A 5 5.24 -11.95 7.02
N VAL A 6 5.07 -11.07 7.99
CA VAL A 6 3.77 -10.57 8.42
C VAL A 6 3.75 -9.05 8.24
N VAL A 7 2.68 -8.58 7.62
CA VAL A 7 2.27 -7.18 7.61
C VAL A 7 1.15 -7.03 8.63
N SER A 8 1.32 -6.17 9.61
CA SER A 8 0.31 -5.96 10.63
C SER A 8 -0.36 -4.61 10.48
N THR A 9 -1.68 -4.61 10.60
CA THR A 9 -2.45 -3.39 10.81
C THR A 9 -2.56 -3.12 12.30
N VAL A 10 -2.45 -1.87 12.70
CA VAL A 10 -2.65 -1.49 14.10
C VAL A 10 -4.14 -1.32 14.35
N ALA A 11 -4.67 -2.00 15.36
CA ALA A 11 -6.06 -1.85 15.76
C ALA A 11 -6.33 -0.40 16.20
N GLY A 12 -7.43 0.19 15.72
CA GLY A 12 -7.84 1.53 16.10
C GLY A 12 -8.03 2.52 14.96
N LEU A 13 -8.16 2.03 13.72
CA LEU A 13 -8.54 2.88 12.58
C LEU A 13 -9.94 3.45 12.83
N SER A 14 -10.00 4.73 13.17
CA SER A 14 -11.26 5.45 13.24
C SER A 14 -11.82 5.63 11.84
N MET A 15 -13.01 5.08 11.60
CA MET A 15 -13.86 5.43 10.45
C MET A 15 -14.65 6.72 10.72
N ALA A 16 -14.23 7.51 11.70
CA ALA A 16 -14.85 8.75 12.07
C ALA A 16 -14.86 9.76 10.89
N PRO A 17 -15.86 10.65 10.83
CA PRO A 17 -15.98 11.67 9.78
C PRO A 17 -14.78 12.62 9.69
N GLN A 18 -14.03 12.78 10.77
CA GLN A 18 -12.72 13.46 10.81
C GLN A 18 -11.71 12.49 11.39
N ARG A 19 -10.66 12.15 10.65
CA ARG A 19 -9.62 11.29 11.16
C ARG A 19 -8.74 12.08 12.12
N GLU A 20 -8.79 11.67 13.37
CA GLU A 20 -7.86 12.17 14.39
C GLU A 20 -6.61 11.30 14.43
N GLN A 21 -5.48 11.90 14.76
CA GLN A 21 -4.27 11.15 15.04
C GLN A 21 -4.43 10.45 16.39
N GLY A 22 -4.33 9.14 16.37
CA GLY A 22 -4.26 8.37 17.60
C GLY A 22 -2.95 8.67 18.39
N PRO A 23 -2.84 8.17 19.62
CA PRO A 23 -1.60 8.23 20.36
C PRO A 23 -0.48 7.54 19.58
N PRO A 24 0.79 7.85 19.89
CA PRO A 24 1.91 7.13 19.30
C PRO A 24 1.78 5.64 19.56
N LEU A 25 2.17 4.82 18.58
CA LEU A 25 2.27 3.37 18.75
C LEU A 25 3.21 3.07 19.91
N ALA A 26 2.71 2.40 20.95
CA ALA A 26 3.50 2.11 22.14
C ALA A 26 4.59 1.07 21.82
N TYR A 27 5.80 1.30 22.31
CA TYR A 27 6.93 0.39 22.09
C TYR A 27 6.64 -1.03 22.59
N GLU A 28 6.02 -1.12 23.76
CA GLU A 28 5.67 -2.39 24.42
C GLU A 28 4.71 -3.22 23.56
N ASP A 29 3.72 -2.57 22.94
CA ASP A 29 2.73 -3.24 22.06
C ASP A 29 3.39 -3.72 20.77
N LEU A 30 4.23 -2.88 20.17
CA LEU A 30 5.00 -3.24 18.96
C LEU A 30 5.94 -4.41 19.24
N LEU A 31 6.63 -4.38 20.37
CA LEU A 31 7.54 -5.46 20.79
C LEU A 31 6.78 -6.77 21.08
N ALA A 32 5.63 -6.69 21.74
CA ALA A 32 4.77 -7.85 22.00
C ALA A 32 4.26 -8.47 20.69
N MET A 33 3.78 -7.65 19.76
CA MET A 33 3.34 -8.10 18.44
C MET A 33 4.48 -8.77 17.66
N ARG A 34 5.66 -8.15 17.63
CA ARG A 34 6.84 -8.74 16.99
C ARG A 34 7.17 -10.12 17.57
N ARG A 35 7.20 -10.24 18.90
CA ARG A 35 7.48 -11.53 19.58
C ARG A 35 6.44 -12.61 19.27
N GLN A 36 5.17 -12.24 19.16
CA GLN A 36 4.12 -13.17 18.77
C GLN A 36 4.32 -13.71 17.35
N VAL A 37 4.73 -12.86 16.42
CA VAL A 37 5.03 -13.23 15.03
C VAL A 37 6.28 -14.12 14.97
N GLU A 38 7.35 -13.73 15.67
CA GLU A 38 8.61 -14.48 15.72
C GLU A 38 8.43 -15.87 16.37
N ALA A 39 7.55 -15.99 17.36
CA ALA A 39 7.20 -17.28 17.97
C ALA A 39 6.56 -18.28 16.99
N GLN A 40 6.02 -17.78 15.86
CA GLN A 40 5.51 -18.61 14.76
C GLN A 40 6.55 -18.82 13.63
N GLY A 41 7.80 -18.43 13.83
CA GLY A 41 8.88 -18.56 12.84
C GLY A 41 8.78 -17.59 11.68
N MET A 42 8.09 -16.45 11.85
CA MET A 42 7.91 -15.40 10.84
C MET A 42 8.53 -14.08 11.32
N THR A 43 8.65 -13.12 10.42
CA THR A 43 9.15 -11.77 10.69
C THR A 43 8.01 -10.76 10.61
N LEU A 44 7.90 -9.86 11.59
CA LEU A 44 7.03 -8.67 11.47
C LEU A 44 7.78 -7.61 10.68
N SER A 45 7.52 -7.54 9.39
CA SER A 45 8.29 -6.73 8.44
C SER A 45 7.72 -5.34 8.20
N VAL A 46 6.41 -5.18 8.33
CA VAL A 46 5.72 -3.93 7.99
C VAL A 46 4.62 -3.63 9.00
N ILE A 47 4.56 -2.38 9.44
CA ILE A 47 3.32 -1.81 9.99
C ILE A 47 2.63 -1.03 8.88
N GLU A 48 1.39 -1.40 8.60
CA GLU A 48 0.49 -0.71 7.69
C GLU A 48 -0.80 -0.35 8.42
N GLY A 49 -1.48 0.70 7.98
CA GLY A 49 -2.76 1.08 8.57
C GLY A 49 -2.71 2.02 9.77
N TYR A 50 -1.52 2.44 10.25
CA TYR A 50 -1.42 3.59 11.13
C TYR A 50 -1.59 4.86 10.28
N GLN A 51 -2.84 5.36 10.27
CA GLN A 51 -3.25 6.42 9.35
C GLN A 51 -2.79 7.79 9.81
N LEU A 52 -2.46 8.65 8.86
CA LEU A 52 -2.27 10.07 9.11
C LEU A 52 -3.62 10.76 9.32
N SER A 53 -3.67 11.68 10.29
CA SER A 53 -4.87 12.47 10.55
C SER A 53 -5.22 13.42 9.40
N ASP A 54 -6.45 13.88 9.40
CA ASP A 54 -6.88 14.92 8.47
C ASP A 54 -6.20 16.26 8.76
N ARG A 55 -5.78 16.52 10.00
CA ARG A 55 -4.95 17.69 10.32
C ARG A 55 -3.62 17.68 9.58
N ILE A 56 -2.98 16.53 9.49
CA ILE A 56 -1.71 16.38 8.73
C ILE A 56 -1.98 16.54 7.22
N THR A 57 -2.91 15.75 6.70
CA THR A 57 -3.12 15.67 5.24
C THR A 57 -3.74 16.93 4.65
N LEU A 58 -4.64 17.61 5.38
CA LEU A 58 -5.29 18.87 4.96
C LEU A 58 -4.54 20.12 5.44
N GLY A 59 -3.48 19.99 6.24
CA GLY A 59 -2.71 21.14 6.72
C GLY A 59 -3.44 21.98 7.78
N MET A 60 -4.28 21.34 8.59
CA MET A 60 -5.12 22.02 9.57
C MET A 60 -4.36 22.36 10.87
N PRO A 61 -4.88 23.30 11.70
CA PRO A 61 -4.30 23.59 13.02
C PRO A 61 -4.16 22.33 13.89
N GLY A 62 -3.04 22.23 14.62
CA GLY A 62 -2.72 21.05 15.44
C GLY A 62 -1.97 19.94 14.69
N ARG A 63 -1.68 20.11 13.39
CA ARG A 63 -0.92 19.12 12.61
C ARG A 63 0.46 18.81 13.17
N ASP A 64 1.10 19.78 13.86
CA ASP A 64 2.43 19.58 14.40
C ASP A 64 2.43 18.60 15.57
N ASP A 65 1.41 18.62 16.42
CA ASP A 65 1.22 17.64 17.51
C ASP A 65 0.96 16.24 16.93
N ASP A 66 0.17 16.18 15.88
CA ASP A 66 -0.12 14.91 15.19
C ASP A 66 1.14 14.35 14.51
N ILE A 67 1.93 15.19 13.86
CA ILE A 67 3.22 14.79 13.28
C ILE A 67 4.19 14.32 14.37
N ALA A 68 4.20 14.97 15.53
CA ALA A 68 5.01 14.52 16.67
C ALA A 68 4.61 13.12 17.15
N SER A 69 3.31 12.80 17.16
CA SER A 69 2.81 11.45 17.47
C SER A 69 3.28 10.42 16.44
N VAL A 70 3.27 10.77 15.15
CA VAL A 70 3.81 9.92 14.08
C VAL A 70 5.32 9.72 14.24
N CYS A 71 6.07 10.78 14.50
CA CYS A 71 7.51 10.71 14.76
C CYS A 71 7.82 9.78 15.94
N GLN A 72 7.08 9.88 17.04
CA GLN A 72 7.27 8.99 18.18
C GLN A 72 6.95 7.53 17.83
N SER A 73 5.93 7.29 17.00
CA SER A 73 5.62 5.94 16.49
C SER A 73 6.77 5.37 15.66
N ILE A 74 7.37 6.17 14.80
CA ILE A 74 8.54 5.78 13.98
C ILE A 74 9.74 5.43 14.89
N VAL A 75 10.01 6.22 15.91
CA VAL A 75 11.06 5.91 16.91
C VAL A 75 10.78 4.58 17.59
N ASN A 76 9.54 4.35 18.02
CA ASN A 76 9.14 3.12 18.71
C ASN A 76 9.21 1.90 17.79
N MET A 77 8.88 2.05 16.50
CA MET A 77 9.07 1.00 15.48
C MET A 77 10.54 0.63 15.32
N GLY A 78 11.43 1.63 15.18
CA GLY A 78 12.87 1.40 15.08
C GLY A 78 13.43 0.69 16.32
N ARG A 79 13.04 1.11 17.54
CA ARG A 79 13.39 0.45 18.80
C ARG A 79 12.87 -0.99 18.87
N ALA A 80 11.67 -1.23 18.37
CA ALA A 80 11.08 -2.57 18.30
C ALA A 80 11.68 -3.43 17.17
N GLY A 81 12.55 -2.87 16.31
CA GLY A 81 13.18 -3.57 15.18
C GLY A 81 12.21 -3.88 14.04
N ILE A 82 11.19 -3.06 13.85
CA ILE A 82 10.24 -3.17 12.74
C ILE A 82 10.69 -2.22 11.64
N PRO A 83 11.10 -2.72 10.45
CA PRO A 83 11.89 -1.93 9.50
C PRO A 83 11.07 -1.02 8.59
N VAL A 84 9.78 -1.29 8.36
CA VAL A 84 9.00 -0.57 7.35
C VAL A 84 7.69 -0.03 7.94
N TYR A 85 7.44 1.26 7.70
CA TYR A 85 6.15 1.90 7.90
C TYR A 85 5.50 2.20 6.54
N CYS A 86 4.45 1.46 6.20
CA CYS A 86 3.62 1.74 5.03
C CYS A 86 2.55 2.76 5.41
N TYR A 87 2.56 3.91 4.74
CA TYR A 87 1.62 5.00 4.95
C TYR A 87 1.05 5.50 3.63
N ASN A 88 -0.10 6.14 3.68
CA ASN A 88 -0.68 6.86 2.56
C ASN A 88 -0.92 8.34 2.93
N PHE A 89 -1.10 9.19 1.92
CA PHE A 89 -1.39 10.61 2.09
C PHE A 89 -2.81 10.97 1.62
N MET A 90 -3.73 10.02 1.77
CA MET A 90 -5.14 10.17 1.39
C MET A 90 -5.91 10.90 2.48
N ALA A 91 -6.40 12.12 2.20
CA ALA A 91 -7.21 12.90 3.14
C ALA A 91 -8.62 12.31 3.26
N VAL A 92 -9.22 12.38 4.45
CA VAL A 92 -10.59 12.06 4.82
C VAL A 92 -10.96 10.57 4.72
N PHE A 93 -10.61 9.90 3.65
CA PHE A 93 -10.86 8.47 3.44
C PHE A 93 -9.69 7.82 2.71
N ASN A 94 -9.54 6.52 2.92
CA ASN A 94 -8.48 5.74 2.27
C ASN A 94 -8.90 5.30 0.86
N TRP A 95 -8.89 3.99 0.60
CA TRP A 95 -9.37 3.45 -0.66
C TRP A 95 -10.89 3.61 -0.81
N LEU A 96 -11.35 3.76 -2.04
CA LEU A 96 -12.76 3.89 -2.38
C LEU A 96 -13.14 2.87 -3.45
N ARG A 97 -14.23 2.15 -3.18
CA ARG A 97 -14.93 1.32 -4.18
C ARG A 97 -16.40 1.74 -4.23
N THR A 98 -17.01 1.56 -5.37
CA THR A 98 -18.42 1.89 -5.62
C THR A 98 -19.32 0.66 -5.63
N ALA A 99 -18.73 -0.53 -5.77
CA ALA A 99 -19.40 -1.81 -5.59
C ALA A 99 -18.47 -2.81 -4.89
N PHE A 100 -19.06 -3.73 -4.11
CA PHE A 100 -18.33 -4.69 -3.27
C PHE A 100 -18.72 -6.14 -3.53
N ASP A 101 -19.59 -6.39 -4.50
CA ASP A 101 -20.25 -7.68 -4.75
C ASP A 101 -20.36 -7.98 -6.26
N MET A 102 -19.44 -7.47 -7.06
CA MET A 102 -19.44 -7.75 -8.49
C MET A 102 -19.14 -9.22 -8.75
N PRO A 103 -19.91 -9.89 -9.63
CA PRO A 103 -19.71 -11.31 -9.92
C PRO A 103 -18.35 -11.57 -10.55
N GLY A 104 -17.57 -12.46 -9.94
CA GLY A 104 -16.29 -12.95 -10.45
C GLY A 104 -16.33 -14.43 -10.87
N ARG A 105 -15.17 -14.96 -11.23
CA ARG A 105 -14.98 -16.36 -11.60
C ARG A 105 -15.42 -17.31 -10.49
N GLY A 106 -16.14 -18.40 -10.86
CA GLY A 106 -16.49 -19.48 -9.93
C GLY A 106 -17.41 -19.07 -8.78
N GLY A 107 -18.25 -18.06 -8.98
CA GLY A 107 -19.15 -17.55 -7.94
C GLY A 107 -18.49 -16.62 -6.91
N ALA A 108 -17.23 -16.22 -7.15
CA ALA A 108 -16.56 -15.25 -6.30
C ALA A 108 -17.16 -13.84 -6.45
N LEU A 109 -16.93 -13.00 -5.44
CA LEU A 109 -17.30 -11.59 -5.47
C LEU A 109 -16.03 -10.74 -5.46
N VAL A 110 -16.02 -9.67 -6.27
CA VAL A 110 -14.92 -8.71 -6.38
C VAL A 110 -15.41 -7.29 -6.16
N THR A 111 -14.49 -6.38 -5.84
CA THR A 111 -14.83 -4.96 -5.68
C THR A 111 -14.59 -4.20 -6.98
N GLN A 112 -15.32 -3.10 -7.18
CA GLN A 112 -15.22 -2.24 -8.36
C GLN A 112 -15.19 -0.77 -7.96
N PHE A 113 -14.47 0.04 -8.74
CA PHE A 113 -14.55 1.48 -8.73
C PHE A 113 -15.07 2.00 -10.07
N ASP A 114 -16.09 2.86 -10.02
CA ASP A 114 -16.62 3.60 -11.18
C ASP A 114 -16.76 5.08 -10.81
N ALA A 115 -15.99 5.95 -11.46
CA ALA A 115 -16.04 7.40 -11.22
C ALA A 115 -17.38 8.06 -11.60
N ARG A 116 -18.24 7.36 -12.35
CA ARG A 116 -19.58 7.84 -12.70
C ARG A 116 -20.56 7.67 -11.55
N ASP A 117 -20.26 6.80 -10.61
CA ASP A 117 -21.11 6.55 -9.44
C ASP A 117 -21.23 7.82 -8.57
N PRO A 118 -22.43 8.17 -8.08
CA PRO A 118 -22.61 9.29 -7.15
C PRO A 118 -21.73 9.24 -5.91
N ALA A 119 -21.43 8.04 -5.39
CA ALA A 119 -20.56 7.87 -4.22
C ALA A 119 -19.13 8.34 -4.45
N ALA A 120 -18.63 8.27 -5.71
CA ALA A 120 -17.31 8.78 -6.09
C ALA A 120 -17.28 10.31 -6.25
N ARG A 121 -18.43 11.00 -6.28
CA ARG A 121 -18.58 12.43 -6.55
C ARG A 121 -19.05 13.26 -5.37
N ALA A 122 -19.80 12.66 -4.44
CA ALA A 122 -20.35 13.37 -3.29
C ALA A 122 -19.23 14.00 -2.46
N LEU A 123 -19.25 15.33 -2.32
CA LEU A 123 -18.23 16.05 -1.56
C LEU A 123 -18.13 15.52 -0.12
N THR A 124 -16.91 15.55 0.41
CA THR A 124 -16.66 15.28 1.82
C THR A 124 -16.88 16.54 2.66
N TYR A 125 -16.79 16.42 3.98
CA TYR A 125 -16.85 17.57 4.88
C TYR A 125 -15.73 18.59 4.64
N ALA A 126 -14.61 18.17 4.06
CA ALA A 126 -13.47 19.02 3.76
C ALA A 126 -13.69 19.88 2.48
N GLY A 127 -14.79 19.64 1.76
CA GLY A 127 -15.07 20.35 0.51
C GLY A 127 -14.07 20.01 -0.58
N GLU A 128 -13.57 21.02 -1.28
CA GLU A 128 -12.60 20.85 -2.36
C GLU A 128 -11.18 21.18 -1.89
N THR A 129 -10.20 20.41 -2.36
CA THR A 129 -8.77 20.67 -2.16
C THR A 129 -8.06 20.73 -3.51
N THR A 130 -6.92 21.43 -3.56
CA THR A 130 -6.10 21.51 -4.78
C THR A 130 -4.87 20.62 -4.71
N ASP A 131 -4.31 20.28 -5.86
CA ASP A 131 -3.04 19.54 -5.94
C ASP A 131 -1.93 20.32 -5.22
N GLU A 132 -1.86 21.64 -5.39
CA GLU A 132 -0.84 22.48 -4.75
C GLU A 132 -0.91 22.42 -3.23
N GLN A 133 -2.12 22.47 -2.66
CA GLN A 133 -2.32 22.32 -1.22
C GLN A 133 -1.83 20.97 -0.73
N MET A 134 -2.21 19.88 -1.42
CA MET A 134 -1.83 18.53 -1.04
C MET A 134 -0.32 18.31 -1.16
N TRP A 135 0.31 18.83 -2.22
CA TRP A 135 1.77 18.78 -2.38
C TRP A 135 2.50 19.57 -1.29
N ALA A 136 2.03 20.76 -0.94
CA ALA A 136 2.61 21.56 0.13
C ALA A 136 2.50 20.86 1.49
N ASN A 137 1.35 20.22 1.76
CA ASN A 137 1.14 19.47 3.01
C ASN A 137 2.01 18.20 3.08
N LEU A 138 2.16 17.48 1.97
CA LEU A 138 3.06 16.32 1.90
C LEU A 138 4.53 16.74 2.10
N ALA A 139 4.97 17.81 1.47
CA ALA A 139 6.32 18.35 1.65
C ALA A 139 6.57 18.72 3.13
N TYR A 140 5.60 19.41 3.74
CA TYR A 140 5.67 19.79 5.15
C TYR A 140 5.80 18.57 6.08
N PHE A 141 5.02 17.53 5.83
CA PHE A 141 5.08 16.26 6.56
C PHE A 141 6.45 15.58 6.39
N LEU A 142 6.87 15.37 5.13
CA LEU A 142 8.13 14.67 4.84
C LEU A 142 9.36 15.34 5.47
N HIS A 143 9.45 16.68 5.42
CA HIS A 143 10.57 17.41 6.02
C HIS A 143 10.68 17.18 7.54
N ARG A 144 9.60 16.85 8.22
CA ARG A 144 9.60 16.60 9.66
C ARG A 144 9.85 15.15 10.03
N VAL A 145 9.26 14.22 9.28
CA VAL A 145 9.36 12.80 9.63
C VAL A 145 10.63 12.14 9.10
N MET A 146 11.19 12.65 8.00
CA MET A 146 12.33 12.00 7.33
C MET A 146 13.58 11.93 8.22
N PRO A 147 14.01 13.00 8.90
CA PRO A 147 15.16 12.92 9.82
C PRO A 147 14.95 11.91 10.95
N VAL A 148 13.70 11.78 11.41
CA VAL A 148 13.34 10.83 12.47
C VAL A 148 13.42 9.39 11.96
N ALA A 149 12.90 9.16 10.76
CA ALA A 149 12.95 7.85 10.13
C ALA A 149 14.39 7.39 9.87
N GLU A 150 15.25 8.28 9.39
CA GLU A 150 16.68 8.01 9.21
C GLU A 150 17.36 7.65 10.52
N ALA A 151 17.15 8.44 11.57
CA ALA A 151 17.74 8.21 12.89
C ALA A 151 17.23 6.90 13.52
N ALA A 152 15.96 6.53 13.28
CA ALA A 152 15.36 5.31 13.77
C ALA A 152 15.67 4.06 12.92
N GLY A 153 16.26 4.22 11.73
CA GLY A 153 16.50 3.12 10.78
C GLY A 153 15.22 2.56 10.18
N VAL A 154 14.13 3.34 10.15
CA VAL A 154 12.83 2.93 9.61
C VAL A 154 12.66 3.46 8.19
N LYS A 155 12.20 2.62 7.29
CA LYS A 155 11.87 2.96 5.92
C LYS A 155 10.41 3.40 5.81
N LEU A 156 10.17 4.58 5.26
CA LEU A 156 8.85 5.13 4.99
C LEU A 156 8.41 4.72 3.58
N ALA A 157 7.42 3.85 3.47
CA ALA A 157 6.91 3.30 2.22
C ALA A 157 5.58 3.97 1.86
N LEU A 158 5.61 4.98 0.98
CA LEU A 158 4.42 5.73 0.58
C LEU A 158 3.57 4.93 -0.40
N HIS A 159 2.32 4.71 -0.03
CA HIS A 159 1.32 4.02 -0.84
C HIS A 159 0.66 4.99 -1.85
N PRO A 160 0.37 4.55 -3.09
CA PRO A 160 -0.39 5.34 -4.07
C PRO A 160 -1.81 5.68 -3.59
N ASP A 161 -2.40 6.70 -4.21
CA ASP A 161 -3.82 6.96 -4.02
C ASP A 161 -4.67 5.81 -4.57
N ASP A 162 -5.79 5.52 -3.91
CA ASP A 162 -6.71 4.48 -4.31
C ASP A 162 -8.18 4.99 -4.26
N PRO A 163 -8.76 5.29 -5.42
CA PRO A 163 -8.25 5.15 -6.78
C PRO A 163 -7.21 6.22 -7.16
N PRO A 164 -6.30 5.92 -8.11
CA PRO A 164 -5.29 6.88 -8.57
C PRO A 164 -5.85 7.83 -9.63
N MET A 165 -6.80 8.65 -9.25
CA MET A 165 -7.38 9.73 -10.06
C MET A 165 -7.71 10.94 -9.19
N SER A 166 -7.88 12.11 -9.81
CA SER A 166 -8.15 13.36 -9.10
C SER A 166 -9.12 14.24 -9.90
N PRO A 167 -10.04 14.95 -9.20
CA PRO A 167 -10.36 14.79 -7.79
C PRO A 167 -11.26 13.57 -7.53
N VAL A 168 -11.27 13.08 -6.29
CA VAL A 168 -12.26 12.10 -5.82
C VAL A 168 -12.99 12.71 -4.62
N ARG A 169 -14.32 12.83 -4.72
CA ARG A 169 -15.18 13.44 -3.69
C ARG A 169 -14.73 14.87 -3.30
N GLY A 170 -14.25 15.64 -4.28
CA GLY A 170 -13.71 16.99 -4.08
C GLY A 170 -12.25 17.04 -3.63
N LEU A 171 -11.66 15.92 -3.25
CA LEU A 171 -10.30 15.89 -2.73
C LEU A 171 -9.28 15.61 -3.84
N ALA A 172 -8.26 16.44 -3.91
CA ALA A 172 -7.13 16.20 -4.79
C ALA A 172 -6.34 14.96 -4.33
N ARG A 173 -6.08 14.06 -5.27
CA ARG A 173 -5.28 12.84 -5.11
C ARG A 173 -4.01 13.01 -5.93
N ILE A 174 -2.89 13.20 -5.27
CA ILE A 174 -1.62 13.63 -5.91
C ILE A 174 -0.72 12.46 -6.29
N LEU A 175 -0.95 11.26 -5.73
CA LEU A 175 -0.11 10.06 -5.94
C LEU A 175 -0.77 9.13 -6.96
N ARG A 176 -0.97 9.65 -8.19
CA ARG A 176 -1.79 9.04 -9.24
C ARG A 176 -1.05 8.70 -10.54
N ASP A 177 0.25 8.90 -10.57
CA ASP A 177 1.12 8.54 -11.70
C ASP A 177 2.58 8.33 -11.24
N VAL A 178 3.41 7.77 -12.10
CA VAL A 178 4.83 7.48 -11.82
C VAL A 178 5.61 8.75 -11.51
N ALA A 179 5.35 9.85 -12.22
CA ALA A 179 6.05 11.11 -12.03
C ALA A 179 5.77 11.73 -10.65
N ALA A 180 4.59 11.50 -10.09
CA ALA A 180 4.27 11.93 -8.73
C ALA A 180 5.18 11.26 -7.69
N PHE A 181 5.47 9.97 -7.86
CA PHE A 181 6.41 9.26 -6.97
C PHE A 181 7.86 9.71 -7.18
N ASP A 182 8.29 9.98 -8.41
CA ASP A 182 9.60 10.59 -8.66
C ASP A 182 9.72 11.93 -7.94
N ARG A 183 8.69 12.78 -8.03
CA ARG A 183 8.63 14.06 -7.30
C ARG A 183 8.74 13.88 -5.78
N VAL A 184 8.07 12.88 -5.19
CA VAL A 184 8.18 12.58 -3.75
C VAL A 184 9.61 12.20 -3.36
N LEU A 185 10.26 11.36 -4.17
CA LEU A 185 11.63 10.92 -3.91
C LEU A 185 12.65 12.05 -4.05
N GLU A 186 12.40 13.01 -4.95
CA GLU A 186 13.21 14.21 -5.14
C GLU A 186 12.95 15.26 -4.05
N MET A 187 11.71 15.38 -3.57
CA MET A 187 11.31 16.32 -2.53
C MET A 187 11.98 16.06 -1.17
N ALA A 188 12.24 14.81 -0.86
CA ALA A 188 12.90 14.37 0.36
C ALA A 188 13.94 13.27 0.04
N PRO A 189 15.11 13.61 -0.53
CA PRO A 189 16.13 12.64 -0.88
C PRO A 189 16.68 11.96 0.36
N SER A 190 16.37 10.67 0.53
CA SER A 190 16.76 9.87 1.70
C SER A 190 16.76 8.39 1.36
N SER A 191 17.62 7.61 2.01
CA SER A 191 17.57 6.15 1.96
C SER A 191 16.35 5.59 2.72
N SER A 192 15.72 6.39 3.57
CA SER A 192 14.49 6.05 4.30
C SER A 192 13.21 6.48 3.56
N ASN A 193 13.31 7.25 2.47
CA ASN A 193 12.16 7.62 1.64
C ASN A 193 12.02 6.68 0.44
N GLY A 194 10.90 6.01 0.35
CA GLY A 194 10.58 5.08 -0.73
C GLY A 194 9.08 4.84 -0.87
N ILE A 195 8.73 3.80 -1.60
CA ILE A 195 7.35 3.55 -1.97
C ILE A 195 6.86 2.17 -1.53
N THR A 196 5.56 2.07 -1.31
CA THR A 196 4.81 0.83 -1.45
C THR A 196 4.38 0.71 -2.90
N LEU A 197 4.97 -0.22 -3.64
CA LEU A 197 4.56 -0.48 -5.01
C LEU A 197 3.30 -1.35 -5.00
N CYS A 198 2.12 -0.72 -4.93
CA CYS A 198 0.84 -1.41 -5.05
C CYS A 198 0.51 -1.64 -6.52
N GLN A 199 0.75 -2.86 -7.03
CA GLN A 199 0.60 -3.17 -8.46
C GLN A 199 -0.78 -2.86 -8.98
N GLY A 200 -1.86 -3.17 -8.23
CA GLY A 200 -3.21 -2.86 -8.66
C GLY A 200 -3.46 -1.36 -8.82
N ASN A 201 -2.94 -0.52 -7.91
CA ASN A 201 -3.07 0.92 -8.05
C ASN A 201 -2.23 1.45 -9.22
N PHE A 202 -0.98 1.00 -9.36
CA PHE A 202 -0.17 1.38 -10.53
C PHE A 202 -0.80 0.87 -11.83
N ALA A 203 -1.39 -0.32 -11.85
CA ALA A 203 -2.14 -0.84 -13.00
C ALA A 203 -3.40 0.00 -13.30
N ALA A 204 -4.04 0.59 -12.29
CA ALA A 204 -5.17 1.49 -12.48
C ALA A 204 -4.78 2.84 -13.12
N MET A 205 -3.50 3.24 -13.04
CA MET A 205 -2.97 4.42 -13.72
C MET A 205 -2.94 4.20 -15.23
N PRO A 206 -3.47 5.13 -16.06
CA PRO A 206 -3.44 4.96 -17.51
C PRO A 206 -2.02 4.86 -18.06
N GLY A 207 -1.78 3.86 -18.91
CA GLY A 207 -0.50 3.70 -19.63
C GLY A 207 0.66 3.16 -18.81
N VAL A 208 0.48 2.83 -17.53
CA VAL A 208 1.55 2.26 -16.71
C VAL A 208 1.73 0.77 -17.03
N ASN A 209 2.98 0.38 -17.31
CA ASN A 209 3.43 -1.01 -17.39
C ASN A 209 4.05 -1.41 -16.05
N ILE A 210 3.54 -2.46 -15.42
CA ILE A 210 3.97 -2.85 -14.06
C ILE A 210 5.42 -3.34 -14.01
N PRO A 211 5.90 -4.25 -14.87
CA PRO A 211 7.30 -4.63 -14.92
C PRO A 211 8.26 -3.45 -15.07
N ASP A 212 7.91 -2.45 -15.88
CA ASP A 212 8.73 -1.26 -16.08
C ASP A 212 8.73 -0.36 -14.83
N ALA A 213 7.59 -0.17 -14.17
CA ALA A 213 7.50 0.56 -12.92
C ALA A 213 8.33 -0.11 -11.81
N ILE A 214 8.29 -1.45 -11.71
CA ILE A 214 9.12 -2.21 -10.77
C ILE A 214 10.61 -1.93 -11.04
N ARG A 215 11.06 -2.03 -12.29
CA ARG A 215 12.46 -1.75 -12.66
C ARG A 215 12.84 -0.30 -12.43
N HIS A 216 11.92 0.65 -12.71
CA HIS A 216 12.14 2.09 -12.54
C HIS A 216 12.48 2.46 -11.09
N PHE A 217 11.67 2.03 -10.14
CA PHE A 217 11.90 2.31 -8.72
C PHE A 217 12.90 1.35 -8.08
N GLY A 218 12.92 0.09 -8.52
CA GLY A 218 13.75 -0.95 -7.94
C GLY A 218 15.24 -0.73 -8.16
N ARG A 219 15.67 -0.28 -9.37
CA ARG A 219 17.08 0.04 -9.65
C ARG A 219 17.65 1.15 -8.77
N ARG A 220 16.78 1.95 -8.15
CA ARG A 220 17.13 3.01 -7.20
C ARG A 220 16.97 2.56 -5.75
N ASN A 221 16.64 1.28 -5.49
CA ASN A 221 16.34 0.71 -4.17
C ASN A 221 15.22 1.50 -3.44
N LYS A 222 14.15 1.87 -4.17
CA LYS A 222 13.06 2.68 -3.64
C LYS A 222 11.76 1.92 -3.39
N ILE A 223 11.70 0.62 -3.70
CA ILE A 223 10.58 -0.24 -3.33
C ILE A 223 10.88 -0.85 -1.96
N PHE A 224 10.14 -0.45 -0.94
CA PHE A 224 10.32 -0.95 0.43
C PHE A 224 9.26 -1.98 0.82
N PHE A 225 8.14 -1.95 0.11
CA PHE A 225 7.04 -2.86 0.28
C PHE A 225 6.31 -3.02 -1.06
N ALA A 226 5.76 -4.22 -1.33
CA ALA A 226 5.01 -4.45 -2.54
C ALA A 226 3.66 -5.13 -2.26
N HIS A 227 2.59 -4.59 -2.86
CA HIS A 227 1.30 -5.24 -2.95
C HIS A 227 1.19 -5.92 -4.31
N PHE A 228 1.22 -7.24 -4.29
CA PHE A 228 1.23 -8.08 -5.49
C PHE A 228 -0.20 -8.51 -5.83
N ARG A 229 -0.98 -7.61 -6.40
CA ARG A 229 -2.35 -7.85 -6.88
C ARG A 229 -2.56 -7.27 -8.27
N ASP A 230 -3.65 -7.64 -8.91
CA ASP A 230 -4.00 -7.12 -10.23
C ASP A 230 -5.47 -6.72 -10.32
N ILE A 231 -5.79 -6.02 -11.39
CA ILE A 231 -7.12 -5.49 -11.70
C ILE A 231 -7.44 -5.67 -13.18
N ARG A 232 -8.70 -5.48 -13.52
CA ARG A 232 -9.17 -5.31 -14.91
C ARG A 232 -9.62 -3.86 -15.12
N GLY A 233 -9.21 -3.26 -16.23
CA GLY A 233 -9.50 -1.85 -16.54
C GLY A 233 -8.43 -0.89 -15.99
N SER A 234 -8.77 0.38 -15.89
CA SER A 234 -8.00 1.47 -15.29
C SER A 234 -8.95 2.61 -14.98
N VAL A 235 -8.52 3.62 -14.19
CA VAL A 235 -9.39 4.77 -13.98
C VAL A 235 -9.87 5.34 -15.32
N PRO A 236 -11.13 5.73 -15.46
CA PRO A 236 -12.12 5.99 -14.41
C PRO A 236 -12.98 4.78 -14.00
N LEU A 237 -12.74 3.56 -14.54
CA LEU A 237 -13.48 2.34 -14.23
C LEU A 237 -12.53 1.15 -14.18
N PHE A 238 -12.45 0.49 -13.02
CA PHE A 238 -11.72 -0.77 -12.87
C PHE A 238 -12.40 -1.68 -11.85
N GLU A 239 -12.13 -2.98 -11.96
CA GLU A 239 -12.53 -3.98 -10.97
C GLU A 239 -11.34 -4.81 -10.51
N GLU A 240 -11.39 -5.24 -9.25
CA GLU A 240 -10.42 -6.18 -8.70
C GLU A 240 -10.61 -7.56 -9.35
N THR A 241 -9.56 -8.37 -9.34
CA THR A 241 -9.58 -9.71 -9.96
C THR A 241 -8.89 -10.72 -9.05
N PHE A 242 -8.99 -12.00 -9.43
CA PHE A 242 -7.98 -12.95 -8.96
C PHE A 242 -6.61 -12.52 -9.46
N HIS A 243 -5.56 -12.91 -8.74
CA HIS A 243 -4.17 -12.56 -9.05
C HIS A 243 -3.67 -13.10 -10.41
N ASP A 244 -4.37 -14.07 -10.98
CA ASP A 244 -4.07 -14.70 -12.28
C ASP A 244 -5.02 -14.24 -13.41
N GLU A 245 -5.86 -13.22 -13.19
CA GLU A 245 -6.99 -12.90 -14.07
C GLU A 245 -7.04 -11.43 -14.53
N GLY A 246 -6.16 -10.59 -14.00
CA GLY A 246 -6.10 -9.17 -14.34
C GLY A 246 -5.41 -8.87 -15.65
N LYS A 247 -5.01 -7.63 -15.85
CA LYS A 247 -4.39 -7.16 -17.10
C LYS A 247 -2.87 -7.19 -17.08
N THR A 248 -2.24 -7.37 -15.92
CA THR A 248 -0.79 -7.41 -15.77
C THR A 248 -0.27 -8.81 -16.08
N ASP A 249 0.82 -8.90 -16.83
CA ASP A 249 1.59 -10.14 -16.86
C ASP A 249 2.31 -10.32 -15.50
N MET A 250 1.68 -11.11 -14.63
CA MET A 250 2.15 -11.33 -13.25
C MET A 250 3.44 -12.15 -13.22
N PHE A 251 3.73 -12.96 -14.24
CA PHE A 251 5.00 -13.65 -14.34
C PHE A 251 6.14 -12.67 -14.65
N GLU A 252 5.95 -11.78 -15.63
CA GLU A 252 6.92 -10.73 -15.95
C GLU A 252 7.08 -9.72 -14.81
N ALA A 253 6.01 -9.45 -14.05
CA ALA A 253 6.11 -8.64 -12.83
C ALA A 253 6.99 -9.33 -11.77
N MET A 254 6.79 -10.63 -11.49
CA MET A 254 7.61 -11.39 -10.55
C MET A 254 9.06 -11.47 -11.01
N LYS A 255 9.29 -11.64 -12.32
CA LYS A 255 10.61 -11.61 -12.91
C LYS A 255 11.29 -10.25 -12.75
N ALA A 256 10.55 -9.15 -12.91
CA ALA A 256 11.08 -7.80 -12.67
C ALA A 256 11.53 -7.59 -11.22
N TYR A 257 10.80 -8.11 -10.22
CA TYR A 257 11.27 -8.09 -8.83
C TYR A 257 12.54 -8.92 -8.64
N HIS A 258 12.63 -10.07 -9.27
CA HIS A 258 13.84 -10.89 -9.24
C HIS A 258 15.04 -10.18 -9.90
N ASP A 259 14.82 -9.57 -11.08
CA ASP A 259 15.86 -8.88 -11.87
C ASP A 259 16.50 -7.70 -11.10
N ILE A 260 15.72 -7.02 -10.25
CA ILE A 260 16.22 -5.91 -9.41
C ILE A 260 16.77 -6.39 -8.07
N GLY A 261 16.77 -7.70 -7.79
CA GLY A 261 17.20 -8.26 -6.52
C GLY A 261 16.31 -7.87 -5.33
N TYR A 262 15.00 -7.70 -5.56
CA TYR A 262 14.08 -7.35 -4.49
C TYR A 262 13.94 -8.50 -3.49
N ASP A 263 14.28 -8.24 -2.24
CA ASP A 263 14.20 -9.17 -1.11
C ASP A 263 13.21 -8.72 -0.01
N GLY A 264 12.49 -7.64 -0.27
CA GLY A 264 11.51 -7.09 0.66
C GLY A 264 10.19 -7.88 0.70
N PRO A 265 9.27 -7.48 1.60
CA PRO A 265 7.99 -8.15 1.78
C PRO A 265 7.06 -7.95 0.57
N LEU A 266 6.43 -9.05 0.13
CA LEU A 266 5.37 -9.11 -0.88
C LEU A 266 4.06 -9.52 -0.20
N ARG A 267 3.01 -8.73 -0.36
CA ARG A 267 1.67 -8.99 0.18
C ARG A 267 0.66 -9.17 -0.95
N PRO A 268 -0.29 -10.13 -0.86
CA PRO A 268 -1.36 -10.28 -1.86
C PRO A 268 -2.30 -9.07 -1.96
N ASP A 269 -2.50 -8.32 -0.86
CA ASP A 269 -3.42 -7.18 -0.75
C ASP A 269 -4.88 -7.57 -1.03
N HIS A 270 -5.59 -6.87 -1.95
CA HIS A 270 -6.99 -7.22 -2.25
C HIS A 270 -7.09 -8.54 -3.01
N ASN A 271 -8.12 -9.31 -2.66
CA ASN A 271 -8.45 -10.59 -3.27
C ASN A 271 -9.97 -10.80 -3.32
N PRO A 272 -10.47 -11.65 -4.23
CA PRO A 272 -11.89 -11.98 -4.26
C PRO A 272 -12.39 -12.66 -2.99
N THR A 273 -13.65 -12.40 -2.62
CA THR A 273 -14.40 -13.23 -1.69
C THR A 273 -14.83 -14.49 -2.43
N MET A 274 -14.42 -15.66 -1.99
CA MET A 274 -14.73 -16.90 -2.70
C MET A 274 -16.11 -17.44 -2.34
N GLU A 275 -16.66 -18.26 -3.24
CA GLU A 275 -17.92 -18.95 -3.00
C GLU A 275 -17.94 -19.64 -1.64
N GLY A 276 -19.04 -19.45 -0.89
CA GLY A 276 -19.22 -19.99 0.45
C GLY A 276 -18.50 -19.24 1.58
N GLU A 277 -17.87 -18.08 1.29
CA GLU A 277 -17.49 -17.09 2.31
C GLU A 277 -18.57 -16.03 2.47
N ARG A 278 -18.69 -15.47 3.67
CA ARG A 278 -19.46 -14.25 3.87
C ARG A 278 -18.61 -13.08 3.36
N ASN A 279 -19.23 -12.09 2.73
CA ASN A 279 -18.51 -10.92 2.20
C ASN A 279 -18.43 -9.80 3.26
N ASP A 280 -17.98 -10.13 4.48
CA ASP A 280 -17.93 -9.20 5.61
C ASP A 280 -16.79 -8.17 5.49
N GLU A 281 -15.68 -8.59 4.87
CA GLU A 281 -14.51 -7.76 4.60
C GLU A 281 -14.12 -7.87 3.11
N PRO A 282 -14.91 -7.22 2.22
CA PRO A 282 -14.66 -7.31 0.78
C PRO A 282 -13.22 -6.92 0.42
N GLY A 283 -12.56 -7.75 -0.35
CA GLY A 283 -11.15 -7.57 -0.70
C GLY A 283 -10.17 -8.28 0.22
N TYR A 284 -10.58 -8.78 1.40
CA TYR A 284 -9.65 -9.31 2.42
C TYR A 284 -10.04 -10.69 2.97
N MET A 285 -10.96 -11.41 2.32
CA MET A 285 -11.42 -12.71 2.79
C MET A 285 -10.32 -13.78 2.68
N ILE A 286 -10.32 -14.73 3.64
CA ILE A 286 -9.18 -15.62 3.87
C ILE A 286 -8.90 -16.61 2.74
N ARG A 287 -9.95 -17.14 2.08
CA ARG A 287 -9.74 -18.12 0.99
C ARG A 287 -9.06 -17.48 -0.21
N GLY A 288 -9.45 -16.25 -0.56
CA GLY A 288 -8.80 -15.46 -1.60
C GLY A 288 -7.33 -15.18 -1.25
N GLN A 289 -7.02 -14.88 0.02
CA GLN A 289 -5.64 -14.71 0.50
C GLN A 289 -4.82 -16.01 0.32
N ILE A 290 -5.39 -17.17 0.65
CA ILE A 290 -4.71 -18.46 0.51
C ILE A 290 -4.41 -18.74 -0.98
N PHE A 291 -5.36 -18.51 -1.87
CA PHE A 291 -5.16 -18.63 -3.32
C PHE A 291 -4.02 -17.73 -3.80
N ALA A 292 -4.06 -16.45 -3.43
CA ALA A 292 -3.07 -15.45 -3.82
C ALA A 292 -1.65 -15.81 -3.36
N VAL A 293 -1.48 -16.23 -2.11
CA VAL A 293 -0.19 -16.68 -1.58
C VAL A 293 0.32 -17.92 -2.33
N GLY A 294 -0.57 -18.87 -2.66
CA GLY A 294 -0.21 -20.06 -3.46
C GLY A 294 0.27 -19.67 -4.86
N TYR A 295 -0.44 -18.76 -5.53
CA TYR A 295 -0.07 -18.24 -6.84
C TYR A 295 1.27 -17.50 -6.83
N MET A 296 1.48 -16.58 -5.88
CA MET A 296 2.75 -15.88 -5.71
C MET A 296 3.93 -16.85 -5.52
N LYS A 297 3.76 -17.86 -4.69
CA LYS A 297 4.81 -18.89 -4.48
C LYS A 297 5.10 -19.65 -5.76
N GLY A 298 4.09 -20.03 -6.53
CA GLY A 298 4.27 -20.67 -7.83
C GLY A 298 5.09 -19.81 -8.79
N LEU A 299 4.79 -18.50 -8.86
CA LEU A 299 5.55 -17.56 -9.68
C LEU A 299 7.01 -17.42 -9.20
N ILE A 300 7.24 -17.29 -7.90
CA ILE A 300 8.60 -17.23 -7.34
C ILE A 300 9.39 -18.48 -7.73
N GLN A 301 8.79 -19.67 -7.62
CA GLN A 301 9.44 -20.93 -8.01
C GLN A 301 9.74 -20.96 -9.52
N ALA A 302 8.79 -20.55 -10.35
CA ALA A 302 8.95 -20.52 -11.79
C ALA A 302 10.09 -19.59 -12.23
N VAL A 303 10.14 -18.38 -11.67
CA VAL A 303 11.23 -17.43 -11.97
C VAL A 303 12.59 -17.96 -11.52
N ARG A 304 12.68 -18.50 -10.30
CA ARG A 304 13.93 -19.09 -9.80
C ARG A 304 14.42 -20.25 -10.65
N SER A 305 13.53 -21.12 -11.14
CA SER A 305 13.91 -22.25 -11.99
C SER A 305 14.46 -21.82 -13.35
N GLN A 306 14.05 -20.68 -13.87
CA GLN A 306 14.56 -20.15 -15.14
C GLN A 306 15.93 -19.46 -15.00
N THR A 307 16.25 -18.96 -13.79
CA THR A 307 17.48 -18.20 -13.54
C THR A 307 18.60 -19.04 -12.93
N GLN A 308 18.32 -20.24 -12.42
CA GLN A 308 19.34 -21.18 -12.00
C GLN A 308 19.89 -21.92 -13.22
N PRO A 309 21.22 -21.99 -13.41
CA PRO A 309 21.80 -22.86 -14.45
C PRO A 309 21.33 -24.30 -14.21
N SER A 310 20.88 -24.95 -15.28
CA SER A 310 20.55 -26.38 -15.24
C SER A 310 21.75 -27.15 -14.68
N LEU A 311 21.65 -27.64 -13.45
CA LEU A 311 22.53 -28.69 -12.96
C LEU A 311 22.14 -30.00 -13.66
N VAL A 312 22.35 -30.04 -15.00
CA VAL A 312 22.33 -31.29 -15.75
C VAL A 312 23.79 -31.68 -15.93
N SER A 313 24.24 -32.50 -15.04
CA SER A 313 25.47 -33.33 -15.22
C SER A 313 25.04 -34.69 -15.69
#